data_6ecbea649d70c343fa7bce7878441653
#
_entry.id   6ecbea649d70c343fa7bce7878441653
#
_cell.length_a   1.000
_cell.length_b   1.000
_cell.length_c   1.000
_cell.angle_alpha   90.00
_cell.angle_beta   90.00
_cell.angle_gamma   90.00
#
_symmetry.space_group_name_H-M   'P 1'
#
loop_
_entity.id
_entity.type
_entity.pdbx_description
1 polymer ?
#
loop_
_entity_poly.entity_id
_entity_poly.type
_entity_poly.pdbx_seq_one_letter_code
_entity_poly.pdbx_strand_id
1 'polypeptide(L)'
;SMRDAYTLFDQVAAFSEGHITYEKIRDKLGLVGTERLNEIFDACIDANNVSVTEKLDAFLQSGISIDQLITNCSDYLRSLLLIKHGITKESLLGQAAERYSKKVLSGWNSIQIERALSLFLNLYRDIRYSLSPRYEIELAFSKLCWLSDYVSPVEVKKAIDNAQALLMQGAQISGTQAQTQVSNLNTASQNTQSQFSQSAQPQAMQLQTPSAPDPI
;
A
#
# COMPACT_ATOMS: atom_id res chain seq x y z
N SER A 1 26.23 -27.88 -15.07
CA SER A 1 27.42 -28.64 -15.44
C SER A 1 28.18 -27.93 -16.57
N MET A 2 29.47 -28.30 -16.80
CA MET A 2 30.25 -27.74 -17.92
C MET A 2 29.58 -28.00 -19.28
N ARG A 3 28.93 -29.15 -19.45
CA ARG A 3 28.19 -29.48 -20.67
C ARG A 3 27.05 -28.48 -20.93
N ASP A 4 26.30 -28.13 -19.91
CA ASP A 4 25.17 -27.18 -20.03
C ASP A 4 25.69 -25.78 -20.37
N ALA A 5 26.84 -25.38 -19.78
CA ALA A 5 27.48 -24.12 -20.09
C ALA A 5 27.94 -24.05 -21.56
N TYR A 6 28.53 -25.13 -22.11
CA TYR A 6 28.89 -25.17 -23.53
C TYR A 6 27.67 -25.15 -24.44
N THR A 7 26.60 -25.89 -24.07
CA THR A 7 25.35 -25.88 -24.85
C THR A 7 24.72 -24.47 -24.87
N LEU A 8 24.70 -23.75 -23.74
CA LEU A 8 24.22 -22.36 -23.67
C LEU A 8 25.12 -21.43 -24.50
N PHE A 9 26.44 -21.61 -24.41
CA PHE A 9 27.38 -20.82 -25.17
C PHE A 9 27.18 -20.98 -26.68
N ASP A 10 27.05 -22.22 -27.17
CA ASP A 10 26.78 -22.53 -28.57
C ASP A 10 25.45 -21.91 -29.03
N GLN A 11 24.41 -21.98 -28.21
CA GLN A 11 23.12 -21.34 -28.50
C GLN A 11 23.24 -19.85 -28.64
N VAL A 12 23.94 -19.18 -27.70
CA VAL A 12 24.17 -17.74 -27.71
C VAL A 12 25.05 -17.34 -28.90
N ALA A 13 26.12 -18.11 -29.19
CA ALA A 13 26.99 -17.86 -30.33
C ALA A 13 26.27 -17.93 -31.67
N ALA A 14 25.43 -18.95 -31.84
CA ALA A 14 24.61 -19.13 -33.04
C ALA A 14 23.58 -17.96 -33.22
N PHE A 15 23.01 -17.48 -32.14
CA PHE A 15 22.06 -16.37 -32.15
C PHE A 15 22.71 -14.99 -32.34
N SER A 16 23.97 -14.85 -31.93
CA SER A 16 24.69 -13.56 -31.86
C SER A 16 25.44 -13.18 -33.14
N GLU A 17 25.33 -13.97 -34.21
CA GLU A 17 26.06 -13.71 -35.49
C GLU A 17 27.56 -13.44 -35.27
N GLY A 18 28.18 -14.11 -34.30
CA GLY A 18 29.61 -14.01 -33.98
C GLY A 18 29.99 -12.87 -33.01
N HIS A 19 29.06 -12.00 -32.65
CA HIS A 19 29.28 -10.94 -31.64
C HIS A 19 28.48 -11.21 -30.36
N ILE A 20 29.11 -11.92 -29.40
CA ILE A 20 28.52 -12.22 -28.10
C ILE A 20 28.67 -11.02 -27.19
N THR A 21 27.56 -10.37 -26.83
CA THR A 21 27.50 -9.32 -25.82
C THR A 21 26.73 -9.81 -24.59
N TYR A 22 27.03 -9.22 -23.44
CA TYR A 22 26.29 -9.52 -22.20
C TYR A 22 24.78 -9.33 -22.36
N GLU A 23 24.36 -8.31 -23.10
CA GLU A 23 22.94 -8.03 -23.36
C GLU A 23 22.28 -9.16 -24.15
N LYS A 24 22.92 -9.65 -25.21
CA LYS A 24 22.40 -10.78 -26.02
C LYS A 24 22.33 -12.07 -25.21
N ILE A 25 23.28 -12.32 -24.30
CA ILE A 25 23.24 -13.46 -23.39
C ILE A 25 22.04 -13.32 -22.45
N ARG A 26 21.88 -12.17 -21.83
CA ARG A 26 20.79 -11.86 -20.90
C ARG A 26 19.42 -12.04 -21.58
N ASP A 27 19.26 -11.47 -22.76
CA ASP A 27 18.01 -11.52 -23.51
C ASP A 27 17.68 -12.97 -23.93
N LYS A 28 18.70 -13.76 -24.37
CA LYS A 28 18.51 -15.17 -24.73
C LYS A 28 18.14 -16.05 -23.53
N LEU A 29 18.68 -15.75 -22.36
CA LEU A 29 18.34 -16.46 -21.13
C LEU A 29 17.03 -15.97 -20.49
N GLY A 30 16.35 -14.97 -21.10
CA GLY A 30 15.13 -14.39 -20.56
C GLY A 30 15.34 -13.63 -19.24
N LEU A 31 16.59 -13.24 -18.96
CA LEU A 31 16.91 -12.50 -17.74
C LEU A 31 16.58 -11.03 -17.95
N VAL A 32 15.62 -10.54 -17.20
CA VAL A 32 15.32 -9.12 -17.17
C VAL A 32 16.43 -8.39 -16.42
N GLY A 33 17.06 -7.40 -17.06
CA GLY A 33 18.07 -6.57 -16.41
C GLY A 33 17.45 -5.80 -15.24
N THR A 34 18.24 -5.62 -14.16
CA THR A 34 17.81 -4.89 -12.98
C THR A 34 17.35 -3.48 -13.31
N GLU A 35 17.98 -2.85 -14.29
CA GLU A 35 17.63 -1.49 -14.74
C GLU A 35 16.20 -1.43 -15.27
N ARG A 36 15.80 -2.40 -16.09
CA ARG A 36 14.43 -2.50 -16.62
C ARG A 36 13.42 -2.81 -15.50
N LEU A 37 13.81 -3.64 -14.51
CA LEU A 37 12.98 -3.88 -13.33
C LEU A 37 12.87 -2.62 -12.47
N ASN A 38 13.97 -1.86 -12.28
CA ASN A 38 13.90 -0.57 -11.59
C ASN A 38 12.85 0.34 -12.25
N GLU A 39 12.88 0.47 -13.58
CA GLU A 39 11.98 1.34 -14.32
C GLU A 39 10.49 0.97 -14.15
N ILE A 40 10.14 -0.31 -14.19
CA ILE A 40 8.74 -0.73 -14.03
C ILE A 40 8.27 -0.56 -12.57
N PHE A 41 9.12 -0.89 -11.59
CA PHE A 41 8.78 -0.70 -10.18
C PHE A 41 8.76 0.79 -9.78
N ASP A 42 9.60 1.63 -10.38
CA ASP A 42 9.54 3.09 -10.21
C ASP A 42 8.22 3.66 -10.72
N ALA A 43 7.74 3.15 -11.87
CA ALA A 43 6.43 3.53 -12.39
C ALA A 43 5.28 3.06 -11.49
N CYS A 44 5.42 1.91 -10.81
CA CYS A 44 4.46 1.46 -9.81
C CYS A 44 4.40 2.41 -8.59
N ILE A 45 5.57 2.89 -8.12
CA ILE A 45 5.63 3.90 -7.04
C ILE A 45 4.90 5.19 -7.43
N ASP A 46 5.03 5.61 -8.69
CA ASP A 46 4.34 6.81 -9.21
C ASP A 46 2.85 6.58 -9.46
N ALA A 47 2.33 5.37 -9.19
CA ALA A 47 0.95 4.96 -9.52
C ALA A 47 0.59 5.18 -11.02
N ASN A 48 1.58 5.14 -11.91
CA ASN A 48 1.42 5.37 -13.34
C ASN A 48 1.09 4.06 -14.08
N ASN A 49 -0.17 3.65 -14.03
CA ASN A 49 -0.65 2.43 -14.67
C ASN A 49 -0.37 2.36 -16.17
N VAL A 50 -0.39 3.50 -16.88
CA VAL A 50 -0.13 3.55 -18.32
C VAL A 50 1.31 3.14 -18.59
N SER A 51 2.27 3.80 -17.93
CA SER A 51 3.70 3.48 -18.09
C SER A 51 4.03 2.05 -17.66
N VAL A 52 3.40 1.54 -16.61
CA VAL A 52 3.55 0.16 -16.16
C VAL A 52 3.09 -0.83 -17.23
N THR A 53 1.92 -0.60 -17.83
CA THR A 53 1.37 -1.44 -18.90
C THR A 53 2.23 -1.43 -20.15
N GLU A 54 2.72 -0.26 -20.57
CA GLU A 54 3.63 -0.13 -21.71
C GLU A 54 4.94 -0.88 -21.50
N LYS A 55 5.55 -0.75 -20.31
CA LYS A 55 6.77 -1.47 -19.96
C LYS A 55 6.55 -2.98 -19.88
N LEU A 56 5.42 -3.40 -19.33
CA LEU A 56 5.03 -4.81 -19.28
C LEU A 56 4.88 -5.38 -20.71
N ASP A 57 4.21 -4.67 -21.59
CA ASP A 57 4.06 -5.06 -22.99
C ASP A 57 5.42 -5.16 -23.69
N ALA A 58 6.33 -4.21 -23.46
CA ALA A 58 7.69 -4.24 -23.99
C ALA A 58 8.49 -5.47 -23.50
N PHE A 59 8.29 -5.92 -22.25
CA PHE A 59 8.88 -7.16 -21.76
C PHE A 59 8.36 -8.39 -22.55
N LEU A 60 7.06 -8.48 -22.72
CA LEU A 60 6.44 -9.61 -23.43
C LEU A 60 6.82 -9.63 -24.92
N GLN A 61 6.88 -8.46 -25.55
CA GLN A 61 7.32 -8.33 -26.94
C GLN A 61 8.80 -8.67 -27.13
N SER A 62 9.65 -8.47 -26.12
CA SER A 62 11.05 -8.89 -26.15
C SER A 62 11.24 -10.42 -26.02
N GLY A 63 10.14 -11.18 -25.93
CA GLY A 63 10.16 -12.65 -25.87
C GLY A 63 10.38 -13.24 -24.49
N ILE A 64 10.33 -12.43 -23.44
CA ILE A 64 10.40 -12.90 -22.05
C ILE A 64 9.09 -13.62 -21.71
N SER A 65 9.18 -14.87 -21.24
CA SER A 65 7.99 -15.59 -20.79
C SER A 65 7.42 -14.98 -19.50
N ILE A 66 6.11 -15.11 -19.33
CA ILE A 66 5.44 -14.58 -18.13
C ILE A 66 5.97 -15.25 -16.86
N ASP A 67 6.22 -16.57 -16.88
CA ASP A 67 6.81 -17.30 -15.75
C ASP A 67 8.19 -16.75 -15.37
N GLN A 68 9.03 -16.46 -16.38
CA GLN A 68 10.35 -15.89 -16.16
C GLN A 68 10.26 -14.47 -15.61
N LEU A 69 9.31 -13.66 -16.12
CA LEU A 69 9.09 -12.30 -15.62
C LEU A 69 8.65 -12.31 -14.15
N ILE A 70 7.73 -13.20 -13.77
CA ILE A 70 7.28 -13.38 -12.38
C ILE A 70 8.46 -13.76 -11.49
N THR A 71 9.30 -14.70 -11.94
CA THR A 71 10.49 -15.13 -11.19
C THR A 71 11.46 -13.97 -11.00
N ASN A 72 11.77 -13.21 -12.07
CA ASN A 72 12.67 -12.06 -12.01
C ASN A 72 12.13 -10.96 -11.09
N CYS A 73 10.82 -10.68 -11.12
CA CYS A 73 10.18 -9.74 -10.20
C CYS A 73 10.24 -10.21 -8.75
N SER A 74 10.04 -11.51 -8.51
CA SER A 74 10.12 -12.09 -7.15
C SER A 74 11.53 -11.99 -6.59
N ASP A 75 12.55 -12.32 -7.37
CA ASP A 75 13.96 -12.21 -6.98
C ASP A 75 14.36 -10.75 -6.69
N TYR A 76 13.88 -9.83 -7.53
CA TYR A 76 14.10 -8.40 -7.35
C TYR A 76 13.48 -7.91 -6.02
N LEU A 77 12.21 -8.21 -5.76
CA LEU A 77 11.52 -7.81 -4.54
C LEU A 77 12.12 -8.46 -3.28
N ARG A 78 12.55 -9.74 -3.37
CA ARG A 78 13.29 -10.40 -2.30
C ARG A 78 14.58 -9.64 -1.98
N SER A 79 15.32 -9.24 -3.00
CA SER A 79 16.57 -8.50 -2.82
C SER A 79 16.32 -7.12 -2.19
N LEU A 80 15.27 -6.39 -2.61
CA LEU A 80 14.85 -5.14 -1.96
C LEU A 80 14.50 -5.34 -0.49
N LEU A 81 13.80 -6.44 -0.15
CA LEU A 81 13.46 -6.75 1.23
C LEU A 81 14.70 -7.01 2.08
N LEU A 82 15.69 -7.74 1.54
CA LEU A 82 16.98 -7.96 2.22
C LEU A 82 17.72 -6.64 2.45
N ILE A 83 17.76 -5.74 1.47
CA ILE A 83 18.37 -4.42 1.59
C ILE A 83 17.67 -3.59 2.67
N LYS A 84 16.34 -3.63 2.74
CA LYS A 84 15.56 -2.97 3.80
C LYS A 84 15.90 -3.47 5.21
N HIS A 85 16.30 -4.73 5.32
CA HIS A 85 16.76 -5.33 6.57
C HIS A 85 18.27 -5.15 6.83
N GLY A 86 18.96 -4.34 6.00
CA GLY A 86 20.39 -4.01 6.15
C GLY A 86 21.35 -5.08 5.60
N ILE A 87 20.85 -6.04 4.81
CA ILE A 87 21.66 -7.07 4.19
C ILE A 87 22.11 -6.59 2.80
N THR A 88 23.40 -6.30 2.64
CA THR A 88 23.97 -5.74 1.39
C THR A 88 24.99 -6.67 0.72
N LYS A 89 25.14 -7.93 1.20
CA LYS A 89 26.08 -8.89 0.62
C LYS A 89 25.68 -9.26 -0.82
N GLU A 90 26.54 -9.01 -1.80
CA GLU A 90 26.30 -9.35 -3.21
C GLU A 90 25.99 -10.83 -3.44
N SER A 91 26.63 -11.74 -2.66
CA SER A 91 26.36 -13.18 -2.75
C SER A 91 24.91 -13.56 -2.44
N LEU A 92 24.18 -12.73 -1.68
CA LEU A 92 22.77 -12.94 -1.34
C LEU A 92 21.81 -12.16 -2.26
N LEU A 93 22.28 -11.03 -2.79
CA LEU A 93 21.49 -10.16 -3.68
C LEU A 93 21.64 -10.54 -5.16
N GLY A 94 22.71 -11.27 -5.51
CA GLY A 94 23.10 -11.59 -6.89
C GLY A 94 23.81 -10.44 -7.63
N GLN A 95 23.84 -9.23 -7.03
CA GLN A 95 24.51 -8.04 -7.58
C GLN A 95 24.71 -6.97 -6.48
N ALA A 96 25.44 -5.90 -6.81
CA ALA A 96 25.67 -4.79 -5.88
C ALA A 96 24.37 -4.09 -5.49
N ALA A 97 24.23 -3.75 -4.20
CA ALA A 97 23.01 -3.14 -3.65
C ALA A 97 22.67 -1.79 -4.30
N GLU A 98 23.67 -1.05 -4.79
CA GLU A 98 23.53 0.25 -5.45
C GLU A 98 22.79 0.18 -6.79
N ARG A 99 22.69 -0.99 -7.40
CA ARG A 99 22.00 -1.20 -8.67
C ARG A 99 20.47 -1.27 -8.53
N TYR A 100 19.98 -1.47 -7.31
CA TYR A 100 18.55 -1.48 -7.03
C TYR A 100 17.99 -0.07 -6.89
N SER A 101 16.72 0.13 -7.26
CA SER A 101 16.08 1.45 -7.24
C SER A 101 16.01 2.04 -5.84
N LYS A 102 16.66 3.19 -5.67
CA LYS A 102 16.56 3.99 -4.43
C LYS A 102 15.14 4.55 -4.26
N LYS A 103 14.44 4.80 -5.36
CA LYS A 103 13.07 5.30 -5.34
C LYS A 103 12.11 4.27 -4.74
N VAL A 104 12.21 3.00 -5.15
CA VAL A 104 11.41 1.91 -4.58
C VAL A 104 11.78 1.70 -3.11
N LEU A 105 13.08 1.71 -2.78
CA LEU A 105 13.54 1.58 -1.40
C LEU A 105 13.05 2.73 -0.50
N SER A 106 12.90 3.95 -0.99
CA SER A 106 12.35 5.06 -0.21
C SER A 106 10.83 5.09 -0.18
N GLY A 107 10.18 4.71 -1.29
CA GLY A 107 8.73 4.81 -1.46
C GLY A 107 7.94 3.71 -0.74
N TRP A 108 8.46 2.47 -0.71
CA TRP A 108 7.80 1.37 -0.02
C TRP A 108 8.48 1.02 1.30
N ASN A 109 7.68 0.74 2.32
CA ASN A 109 8.15 0.16 3.58
C ASN A 109 8.35 -1.37 3.46
N SER A 110 8.96 -2.01 4.50
CA SER A 110 9.23 -3.45 4.46
C SER A 110 7.96 -4.29 4.31
N ILE A 111 6.84 -3.88 4.93
CA ILE A 111 5.56 -4.59 4.88
C ILE A 111 4.98 -4.51 3.45
N GLN A 112 5.10 -3.37 2.79
CA GLN A 112 4.66 -3.21 1.41
C GLN A 112 5.48 -4.06 0.44
N ILE A 113 6.81 -4.11 0.59
CA ILE A 113 7.69 -4.97 -0.22
C ILE A 113 7.38 -6.45 0.02
N GLU A 114 7.18 -6.88 1.28
CA GLU A 114 6.77 -8.24 1.62
C GLU A 114 5.44 -8.61 0.95
N ARG A 115 4.48 -7.68 0.96
CA ARG A 115 3.18 -7.87 0.32
C ARG A 115 3.30 -7.98 -1.20
N ALA A 116 4.13 -7.13 -1.83
CA ALA A 116 4.45 -7.23 -3.25
C ALA A 116 5.06 -8.59 -3.59
N LEU A 117 6.03 -9.04 -2.80
CA LEU A 117 6.65 -10.36 -2.97
C LEU A 117 5.63 -11.48 -2.83
N SER A 118 4.78 -11.43 -1.81
CA SER A 118 3.72 -12.42 -1.59
C SER A 118 2.73 -12.46 -2.76
N LEU A 119 2.42 -11.31 -3.36
CA LEU A 119 1.57 -11.23 -4.55
C LEU A 119 2.16 -12.02 -5.72
N PHE A 120 3.46 -11.82 -6.02
CA PHE A 120 4.12 -12.55 -7.11
C PHE A 120 4.31 -14.03 -6.82
N LEU A 121 4.60 -14.42 -5.58
CA LEU A 121 4.70 -15.83 -5.19
C LEU A 121 3.35 -16.55 -5.30
N ASN A 122 2.25 -15.88 -4.99
CA ASN A 122 0.91 -16.42 -5.21
C ASN A 122 0.61 -16.53 -6.70
N LEU A 123 0.89 -15.45 -7.45
CA LEU A 123 0.72 -15.43 -8.90
C LEU A 123 1.48 -16.58 -9.57
N TYR A 124 2.73 -16.86 -9.17
CA TYR A 124 3.52 -17.97 -9.71
C TYR A 124 2.86 -19.34 -9.49
N ARG A 125 2.18 -19.53 -8.36
CA ARG A 125 1.44 -20.77 -8.08
C ARG A 125 0.18 -20.90 -8.89
N ASP A 126 -0.55 -19.79 -9.04
CA ASP A 126 -1.90 -19.77 -9.59
C ASP A 126 -1.92 -19.67 -11.12
N ILE A 127 -0.85 -19.10 -11.71
CA ILE A 127 -0.80 -18.82 -13.17
C ILE A 127 -0.94 -20.06 -14.05
N ARG A 128 -0.52 -21.24 -13.55
CA ARG A 128 -0.64 -22.51 -14.25
C ARG A 128 -2.08 -22.95 -14.48
N TYR A 129 -3.00 -22.44 -13.69
CA TYR A 129 -4.44 -22.74 -13.76
C TYR A 129 -5.24 -21.59 -14.34
N SER A 130 -4.59 -20.50 -14.72
CA SER A 130 -5.24 -19.32 -15.26
C SER A 130 -5.62 -19.50 -16.74
N LEU A 131 -6.80 -18.98 -17.10
CA LEU A 131 -7.26 -18.90 -18.49
C LEU A 131 -6.41 -17.95 -19.33
N SER A 132 -5.82 -16.95 -18.73
CA SER A 132 -4.99 -15.95 -19.39
C SER A 132 -3.88 -15.46 -18.47
N PRO A 133 -2.68 -16.05 -18.57
CA PRO A 133 -1.51 -15.62 -17.79
C PRO A 133 -1.20 -14.14 -17.93
N ARG A 134 -1.49 -13.55 -19.09
CA ARG A 134 -1.28 -12.12 -19.35
C ARG A 134 -2.16 -11.24 -18.45
N TYR A 135 -3.44 -11.57 -18.32
CA TYR A 135 -4.35 -10.78 -17.48
C TYR A 135 -3.97 -10.84 -16.00
N GLU A 136 -3.48 -11.99 -15.55
CA GLU A 136 -3.04 -12.17 -14.17
C GLU A 136 -1.84 -11.28 -13.82
N ILE A 137 -0.85 -11.20 -14.71
CA ILE A 137 0.33 -10.36 -14.47
C ILE A 137 -0.02 -8.87 -14.59
N GLU A 138 -0.87 -8.48 -15.53
CA GLU A 138 -1.38 -7.10 -15.66
C GLU A 138 -2.12 -6.68 -14.38
N LEU A 139 -2.98 -7.55 -13.84
CA LEU A 139 -3.68 -7.33 -12.58
C LEU A 139 -2.72 -7.21 -11.39
N ALA A 140 -1.67 -8.05 -11.36
CA ALA A 140 -0.66 -8.00 -10.30
C ALA A 140 0.06 -6.65 -10.29
N PHE A 141 0.52 -6.16 -11.44
CA PHE A 141 1.15 -4.86 -11.55
C PHE A 141 0.19 -3.71 -11.24
N SER A 142 -1.06 -3.79 -11.65
CA SER A 142 -2.09 -2.81 -11.26
C SER A 142 -2.24 -2.74 -9.73
N LYS A 143 -2.26 -3.88 -9.03
CA LYS A 143 -2.30 -3.93 -7.56
C LYS A 143 -1.05 -3.30 -6.93
N LEU A 144 0.13 -3.39 -7.56
CA LEU A 144 1.35 -2.74 -7.07
C LEU A 144 1.25 -1.21 -7.13
N CYS A 145 0.59 -0.64 -8.13
CA CYS A 145 0.38 0.80 -8.24
C CYS A 145 -0.45 1.37 -7.08
N TRP A 146 -1.31 0.55 -6.47
CA TRP A 146 -2.11 0.93 -5.29
C TRP A 146 -1.43 0.57 -3.96
N LEU A 147 -0.25 -0.04 -4.02
CA LEU A 147 0.42 -0.53 -2.81
C LEU A 147 0.87 0.60 -1.88
N SER A 148 1.17 1.77 -2.43
CA SER A 148 1.53 2.97 -1.66
C SER A 148 0.37 3.46 -0.76
N ASP A 149 -0.88 3.29 -1.21
CA ASP A 149 -2.08 3.67 -0.48
C ASP A 149 -2.53 2.58 0.52
N TYR A 150 -1.85 1.44 0.49
CA TYR A 150 -2.19 0.34 1.40
C TYR A 150 -1.73 0.64 2.82
N VAL A 151 -2.69 0.80 3.70
CA VAL A 151 -2.46 0.92 5.15
C VAL A 151 -2.59 -0.46 5.79
N SER A 152 -1.58 -0.87 6.55
CA SER A 152 -1.65 -2.17 7.23
C SER A 152 -2.68 -2.16 8.37
N PRO A 153 -3.35 -3.29 8.68
CA PRO A 153 -4.28 -3.38 9.81
C PRO A 153 -3.65 -2.93 11.15
N VAL A 154 -2.34 -3.13 11.32
CA VAL A 154 -1.59 -2.69 12.51
C VAL A 154 -1.48 -1.17 12.58
N GLU A 155 -1.24 -0.50 11.44
CA GLU A 155 -1.19 0.96 11.38
C GLU A 155 -2.56 1.57 11.61
N VAL A 156 -3.62 0.98 11.05
CA VAL A 156 -5.01 1.39 11.31
C VAL A 156 -5.33 1.27 12.81
N LYS A 157 -4.99 0.15 13.43
CA LYS A 157 -5.20 -0.04 14.87
C LYS A 157 -4.45 1.01 15.70
N LYS A 158 -3.16 1.25 15.41
CA LYS A 158 -2.39 2.29 16.10
C LYS A 158 -2.99 3.68 15.92
N ALA A 159 -3.49 4.01 14.74
CA ALA A 159 -4.15 5.29 14.48
C ALA A 159 -5.44 5.43 15.30
N ILE A 160 -6.24 4.36 15.40
CA ILE A 160 -7.46 4.32 16.21
C ILE A 160 -7.11 4.46 17.70
N ASP A 161 -6.14 3.70 18.21
CA ASP A 161 -5.69 3.73 19.61
C ASP A 161 -5.18 5.15 19.98
N ASN A 162 -4.41 5.79 19.09
CA ASN A 162 -3.94 7.16 19.27
C ASN A 162 -5.10 8.18 19.27
N ALA A 163 -6.06 8.04 18.36
CA ALA A 163 -7.23 8.91 18.30
C ALA A 163 -8.08 8.78 19.57
N GLN A 164 -8.28 7.56 20.07
CA GLN A 164 -8.98 7.32 21.34
C GLN A 164 -8.25 7.94 22.53
N ALA A 165 -6.91 7.81 22.60
CA ALA A 165 -6.11 8.42 23.66
C ALA A 165 -6.23 9.96 23.65
N LEU A 166 -6.20 10.58 22.46
CA LEU A 166 -6.38 12.04 22.32
C LEU A 166 -7.78 12.49 22.74
N LEU A 167 -8.83 11.75 22.40
CA LEU A 167 -10.20 12.03 22.80
C LEU A 167 -10.38 11.92 24.31
N MET A 168 -9.77 10.90 24.95
CA MET A 168 -9.81 10.75 26.40
C MET A 168 -9.06 11.86 27.13
N GLN A 169 -7.91 12.32 26.62
CA GLN A 169 -7.19 13.47 27.16
C GLN A 169 -7.98 14.78 26.99
N GLY A 170 -8.61 14.98 25.85
CA GLY A 170 -9.47 16.14 25.58
C GLY A 170 -10.70 16.21 26.51
N ALA A 171 -11.30 15.05 26.83
CA ALA A 171 -12.42 14.96 27.76
C ALA A 171 -12.01 15.31 29.22
N GLN A 172 -10.78 14.98 29.62
CA GLN A 172 -10.29 15.35 30.96
C GLN A 172 -10.04 16.85 31.10
N ILE A 173 -9.57 17.55 30.06
CA ILE A 173 -9.34 18.99 30.06
C ILE A 173 -10.68 19.75 30.13
N SER A 174 -11.71 19.29 29.41
CA SER A 174 -13.05 19.88 29.45
C SER A 174 -13.76 19.66 30.78
N GLY A 175 -13.53 18.53 31.45
CA GLY A 175 -14.10 18.24 32.79
C GLY A 175 -13.54 19.17 33.88
N THR A 176 -12.27 19.53 33.81
CA THR A 176 -11.63 20.39 34.83
C THR A 176 -12.06 21.88 34.70
N GLN A 177 -12.34 22.35 33.49
CA GLN A 177 -12.85 23.72 33.29
C GLN A 177 -14.33 23.87 33.65
N ALA A 178 -15.15 22.83 33.50
CA ALA A 178 -16.57 22.87 33.89
C ALA A 178 -16.74 22.87 35.41
N GLN A 179 -15.89 22.22 36.19
CA GLN A 179 -15.96 22.24 37.67
C GLN A 179 -15.52 23.58 38.26
N THR A 180 -14.65 24.36 37.62
CA THR A 180 -14.21 25.66 38.10
C THR A 180 -15.25 26.76 37.85
N GLN A 181 -16.11 26.63 36.85
CA GLN A 181 -17.22 27.58 36.61
C GLN A 181 -18.44 27.34 37.47
N VAL A 182 -18.71 26.11 37.89
CA VAL A 182 -19.86 25.82 38.79
C VAL A 182 -19.59 26.30 40.22
N SER A 183 -18.33 26.32 40.68
CA SER A 183 -17.96 26.82 42.01
C SER A 183 -18.10 28.34 42.13
N ASN A 184 -17.97 29.09 41.04
CA ASN A 184 -18.08 30.55 41.04
C ASN A 184 -19.53 31.08 40.90
N LEU A 185 -20.48 30.23 40.51
CA LEU A 185 -21.90 30.60 40.41
C LEU A 185 -22.67 30.40 41.71
N ASN A 186 -22.20 29.53 42.62
CA ASN A 186 -22.86 29.31 43.93
C ASN A 186 -22.55 30.35 44.98
N THR A 187 -21.55 31.22 44.76
CA THR A 187 -21.22 32.31 45.73
C THR A 187 -21.95 33.61 45.41
N ALA A 188 -22.58 33.73 44.23
CA ALA A 188 -23.32 34.94 43.82
C ALA A 188 -24.85 34.84 44.09
N SER A 189 -25.39 33.70 44.51
CA SER A 189 -26.83 33.48 44.68
C SER A 189 -27.33 33.59 46.13
N GLN A 190 -26.50 33.98 47.07
CA GLN A 190 -26.96 34.16 48.49
C GLN A 190 -27.28 35.59 48.91
N ASN A 191 -27.28 36.55 47.96
CA ASN A 191 -27.51 37.95 48.37
C ASN A 191 -28.68 38.67 47.70
N THR A 192 -29.68 37.90 47.15
CA THR A 192 -30.91 38.58 46.63
C THR A 192 -32.16 37.73 46.93
N GLN A 193 -32.43 37.46 48.19
CA GLN A 193 -33.73 37.02 48.67
C GLN A 193 -34.29 38.01 49.73
N SER A 194 -34.70 39.12 49.26
CA SER A 194 -35.71 39.94 49.92
C SER A 194 -36.20 40.98 48.91
N GLN A 195 -37.38 40.80 48.46
CA GLN A 195 -38.34 41.70 47.83
C GLN A 195 -38.94 41.07 46.54
N PHE A 196 -40.13 40.78 46.72
CA PHE A 196 -41.32 40.84 45.88
C PHE A 196 -42.20 39.59 46.01
N SER A 197 -43.06 39.66 47.06
CA SER A 197 -44.34 39.00 47.09
C SER A 197 -45.33 39.83 46.31
N GLN A 198 -46.18 39.17 45.53
CA GLN A 198 -47.58 39.46 45.20
C GLN A 198 -47.91 39.41 43.72
N SER A 199 -49.00 38.62 43.53
CA SER A 199 -49.99 38.62 42.41
C SER A 199 -49.58 37.88 41.12
N ALA A 200 -50.20 36.83 40.70
CA ALA A 200 -51.58 36.57 40.39
C ALA A 200 -51.73 35.17 39.78
N GLN A 201 -52.88 34.56 39.94
CA GLN A 201 -53.33 33.20 39.60
C GLN A 201 -53.58 32.95 38.10
N PRO A 202 -53.94 31.73 37.71
CA PRO A 202 -53.65 31.13 36.40
C PRO A 202 -54.86 31.19 35.43
N GLN A 203 -54.54 31.04 34.14
CA GLN A 203 -55.56 30.69 33.13
C GLN A 203 -55.13 29.45 32.34
N ALA A 204 -55.98 28.44 32.47
CA ALA A 204 -55.99 27.27 31.67
C ALA A 204 -56.52 27.59 30.25
N MET A 205 -55.90 27.03 29.24
CA MET A 205 -56.52 26.91 27.92
C MET A 205 -56.25 25.56 27.28
N GLN A 206 -57.33 24.98 26.84
CA GLN A 206 -57.58 23.63 26.47
C GLN A 206 -56.94 23.22 25.12
N LEU A 207 -56.68 21.94 25.03
CA LEU A 207 -56.65 21.00 23.89
C LEU A 207 -57.30 21.44 22.58
N GLN A 208 -56.61 21.16 21.48
CA GLN A 208 -57.22 20.62 20.27
C GLN A 208 -56.24 19.76 19.50
N THR A 209 -56.54 18.47 19.35
CA THR A 209 -56.02 17.53 18.36
C THR A 209 -56.82 17.69 17.07
N PRO A 210 -56.23 17.42 15.90
CA PRO A 210 -56.94 16.78 14.81
C PRO A 210 -56.18 15.55 14.27
N SER A 211 -56.84 14.45 14.32
CA SER A 211 -57.32 13.48 13.37
C SER A 211 -56.51 13.24 12.08
N ALA A 212 -56.12 11.97 11.91
CA ALA A 212 -55.61 11.35 10.70
C ALA A 212 -56.69 11.21 9.59
N PRO A 213 -56.31 11.04 8.33
CA PRO A 213 -57.12 10.26 7.39
C PRO A 213 -56.38 9.02 6.89
N ASP A 214 -57.18 7.97 6.76
CA ASP A 214 -56.95 6.65 6.22
C ASP A 214 -56.94 6.63 4.67
N PRO A 215 -56.75 5.47 4.07
CA PRO A 215 -56.01 5.21 2.82
C PRO A 215 -56.84 5.12 1.55
N ILE A 216 -56.16 5.24 0.43
CA ILE A 216 -56.52 4.56 -0.85
C ILE A 216 -55.21 4.07 -1.50
#